data_e2ef2a88b1e22cac5f8287b18ca39e2d
#
_entry.id   e2ef2a88b1e22cac5f8287b18ca39e2d
#
_cell.length_a   1.000
_cell.length_b   1.000
_cell.length_c   1.000
_cell.angle_alpha   90.00
_cell.angle_beta   90.00
_cell.angle_gamma   90.00
#
_symmetry.space_group_name_H-M   'P 1'
#
loop_
_entity.id
_entity.type
_entity.pdbx_description
1 polymer ?
#
loop_
_entity_poly.entity_id
_entity_poly.type
_entity_poly.pdbx_seq_one_letter_code
_entity_poly.pdbx_strand_id
1 'polypeptide(L)'
;MKKDSRKTQRRHKQGCAVIDSSLKLDSRVAVIRLDLSYQDGKGSADRLNSDLNKLRLNARSKSSIFKDQIGYVIKLEKGNNDNYHVHALFLFRGHEVKNHKYKAEQIGRYWQEIITKGDGLYHNCNTKEYDKNCLGAIERNDEDATNALKKNVAGYLCKDKQSIKNSNGSDKKIREFRCSVIKK
;
A
#
# COMPACT_ATOMS: atom_id res chain seq x y z
N MET A 1 -5.56 -27.06 6.19
CA MET A 1 -5.16 -25.69 5.76
C MET A 1 -4.38 -25.77 4.46
N LYS A 2 -4.80 -25.05 3.39
CA LYS A 2 -3.99 -24.98 2.15
C LYS A 2 -2.68 -24.24 2.47
N LYS A 3 -1.56 -24.87 2.15
CA LYS A 3 -0.22 -24.26 2.29
C LYS A 3 -0.11 -23.05 1.35
N ASP A 4 0.35 -21.91 1.86
CA ASP A 4 0.57 -20.72 1.01
C ASP A 4 1.56 -20.99 -0.12
N SER A 5 1.30 -20.38 -1.29
CA SER A 5 2.19 -20.52 -2.44
C SER A 5 3.57 -19.94 -2.13
N ARG A 6 4.62 -20.44 -2.80
CA ARG A 6 5.98 -19.87 -2.69
C ARG A 6 6.00 -18.38 -3.04
N LYS A 7 5.13 -17.93 -3.95
CA LYS A 7 4.97 -16.52 -4.34
C LYS A 7 4.41 -15.70 -3.17
N THR A 8 3.36 -16.19 -2.50
CA THR A 8 2.77 -15.56 -1.30
C THR A 8 3.79 -15.44 -0.18
N GLN A 9 4.51 -16.52 0.13
CA GLN A 9 5.54 -16.53 1.17
C GLN A 9 6.66 -15.50 0.90
N ARG A 10 7.15 -15.44 -0.36
CA ARG A 10 8.16 -14.46 -0.76
C ARG A 10 7.67 -13.02 -0.62
N ARG A 11 6.43 -12.73 -1.05
CA ARG A 11 5.82 -11.40 -0.91
C ARG A 11 5.67 -11.02 0.57
N HIS A 12 5.22 -11.96 1.40
CA HIS A 12 5.09 -11.74 2.84
C HIS A 12 6.45 -11.43 3.47
N LYS A 13 7.48 -12.22 3.19
CA LYS A 13 8.84 -11.94 3.65
C LYS A 13 9.32 -10.54 3.23
N GLN A 14 9.06 -10.12 1.99
CA GLN A 14 9.40 -8.77 1.51
C GLN A 14 8.63 -7.68 2.24
N GLY A 15 7.32 -7.84 2.45
CA GLY A 15 6.49 -6.89 3.18
C GLY A 15 6.92 -6.74 4.64
N CYS A 16 7.17 -7.85 5.34
CA CYS A 16 7.70 -7.84 6.69
C CYS A 16 9.07 -7.15 6.79
N ALA A 17 9.96 -7.42 5.84
CA ALA A 17 11.28 -6.80 5.81
C ALA A 17 11.21 -5.27 5.61
N VAL A 18 10.21 -4.75 4.88
CA VAL A 18 9.97 -3.29 4.77
C VAL A 18 9.52 -2.73 6.12
N ILE A 19 8.62 -3.40 6.83
CA ILE A 19 8.17 -2.98 8.16
C ILE A 19 9.34 -2.95 9.14
N ASP A 20 10.12 -4.03 9.21
CA ASP A 20 11.29 -4.13 10.10
C ASP A 20 12.34 -3.06 9.79
N SER A 21 12.62 -2.82 8.50
CA SER A 21 13.55 -1.77 8.09
C SER A 21 13.05 -0.38 8.47
N SER A 22 11.74 -0.13 8.35
CA SER A 22 11.14 1.15 8.74
C SER A 22 11.24 1.39 10.24
N LEU A 23 10.99 0.37 11.06
CA LEU A 23 11.13 0.43 12.52
C LEU A 23 12.60 0.53 12.97
N LYS A 24 13.56 0.09 12.15
CA LYS A 24 14.99 0.33 12.41
C LYS A 24 15.40 1.78 12.12
N LEU A 25 14.80 2.39 11.08
CA LEU A 25 15.08 3.77 10.69
C LEU A 25 14.49 4.81 11.64
N ASP A 26 13.36 4.47 12.29
CA ASP A 26 12.68 5.37 13.22
C ASP A 26 12.13 4.59 14.40
N SER A 27 12.14 5.18 15.61
CA SER A 27 11.60 4.54 16.82
C SER A 27 10.08 4.46 16.82
N ARG A 28 9.43 5.33 16.05
CA ARG A 28 7.99 5.37 15.85
C ARG A 28 7.68 5.42 14.36
N VAL A 29 6.77 4.57 13.89
CA VAL A 29 6.33 4.54 12.49
C VAL A 29 4.84 4.84 12.40
N ALA A 30 4.47 5.79 11.56
CA ALA A 30 3.06 6.02 11.22
C ALA A 30 2.68 5.13 10.02
N VAL A 31 1.72 4.25 10.25
CA VAL A 31 1.21 3.25 9.31
C VAL A 31 -0.07 3.77 8.67
N ILE A 32 -0.01 4.02 7.37
CA ILE A 32 -1.12 4.53 6.55
C ILE A 32 -1.55 3.46 5.57
N ARG A 33 -2.82 3.04 5.63
CA ARG A 33 -3.40 2.10 4.69
C ARG A 33 -4.52 2.74 3.87
N LEU A 34 -4.45 2.58 2.56
CA LEU A 34 -5.45 3.03 1.60
C LEU A 34 -5.81 1.90 0.66
N ASP A 35 -7.08 1.80 0.35
CA ASP A 35 -7.56 1.02 -0.78
C ASP A 35 -7.94 2.02 -1.89
N LEU A 36 -7.28 1.91 -3.06
CA LEU A 36 -7.44 2.79 -4.20
C LEU A 36 -8.11 2.04 -5.34
N SER A 37 -8.97 2.73 -6.07
CA SER A 37 -9.70 2.15 -7.21
C SER A 37 -10.05 3.24 -8.23
N TYR A 38 -10.91 2.90 -9.17
CA TYR A 38 -11.48 3.82 -10.14
C TYR A 38 -13.01 3.77 -10.10
N GLN A 39 -13.64 4.82 -10.59
CA GLN A 39 -15.06 4.81 -10.94
C GLN A 39 -15.32 3.75 -12.01
N ASP A 40 -16.56 3.28 -12.11
CA ASP A 40 -16.94 2.23 -13.05
C ASP A 40 -16.54 2.55 -14.48
N GLY A 41 -15.92 1.57 -15.15
CA GLY A 41 -15.44 1.70 -16.52
C GLY A 41 -14.22 2.61 -16.73
N LYS A 42 -13.71 3.27 -15.69
CA LYS A 42 -12.58 4.22 -15.79
C LYS A 42 -11.22 3.58 -15.57
N GLY A 43 -11.18 2.37 -15.02
CA GLY A 43 -9.94 1.63 -14.73
C GLY A 43 -9.57 0.65 -15.84
N SER A 44 -8.27 0.52 -16.11
CA SER A 44 -7.69 -0.58 -16.89
C SER A 44 -6.36 -1.00 -16.28
N ALA A 45 -5.88 -2.17 -16.64
CA ALA A 45 -4.59 -2.67 -16.14
C ALA A 45 -3.42 -1.73 -16.50
N ASP A 46 -3.39 -1.22 -17.73
CA ASP A 46 -2.35 -0.32 -18.20
C ASP A 46 -2.46 1.06 -17.55
N ARG A 47 -3.67 1.59 -17.42
CA ARG A 47 -3.91 2.85 -16.71
C ARG A 47 -3.46 2.75 -15.26
N LEU A 48 -3.87 1.68 -14.55
CA LEU A 48 -3.46 1.46 -13.16
C LEU A 48 -1.95 1.41 -13.03
N ASN A 49 -1.26 0.68 -13.92
CA ASN A 49 0.19 0.60 -13.93
C ASN A 49 0.85 1.96 -14.15
N SER A 50 0.34 2.76 -15.10
CA SER A 50 0.79 4.13 -15.38
C SER A 50 0.59 5.05 -14.19
N ASP A 51 -0.61 5.07 -13.60
CA ASP A 51 -0.97 5.95 -12.50
C ASP A 51 -0.18 5.61 -11.22
N LEU A 52 0.05 4.33 -10.93
CA LEU A 52 0.92 3.93 -9.83
C LEU A 52 2.40 4.30 -10.07
N ASN A 53 2.86 4.29 -11.30
CA ASN A 53 4.20 4.78 -11.61
C ASN A 53 4.31 6.29 -11.40
N LYS A 54 3.30 7.07 -11.80
CA LYS A 54 3.21 8.52 -11.52
C LYS A 54 3.20 8.78 -10.01
N LEU A 55 2.34 8.06 -9.27
CA LEU A 55 2.28 8.18 -7.80
C LEU A 55 3.65 7.93 -7.17
N ARG A 56 4.36 6.89 -7.60
CA ARG A 56 5.70 6.54 -7.09
C ARG A 56 6.76 7.58 -7.44
N LEU A 57 6.74 8.12 -8.67
CA LEU A 57 7.67 9.16 -9.10
C LEU A 57 7.41 10.46 -8.33
N ASN A 58 6.14 10.84 -8.21
CA ASN A 58 5.75 12.03 -7.50
C ASN A 58 6.03 11.93 -5.98
N ALA A 59 5.92 10.73 -5.39
CA ALA A 59 6.29 10.51 -3.99
C ALA A 59 7.78 10.82 -3.70
N ARG A 60 8.65 10.76 -4.70
CA ARG A 60 10.07 11.12 -4.56
C ARG A 60 10.34 12.62 -4.66
N SER A 61 9.49 13.36 -5.38
CA SER A 61 9.68 14.78 -5.69
C SER A 61 8.71 15.71 -4.93
N LYS A 62 7.55 15.20 -4.47
CA LYS A 62 6.52 15.97 -3.76
C LYS A 62 6.71 15.89 -2.25
N SER A 63 7.52 16.81 -1.72
CA SER A 63 7.81 16.89 -0.29
C SER A 63 6.61 17.21 0.60
N SER A 64 5.55 17.85 0.08
CA SER A 64 4.38 18.25 0.89
C SER A 64 3.57 17.06 1.41
N ILE A 65 3.30 16.05 0.57
CA ILE A 65 2.46 14.90 0.93
C ILE A 65 3.31 13.71 1.38
N PHE A 66 4.41 13.43 0.67
CA PHE A 66 5.24 12.25 0.88
C PHE A 66 6.54 12.52 1.63
N LYS A 67 6.70 13.73 2.19
CA LYS A 67 7.80 14.02 3.10
C LYS A 67 7.81 12.97 4.23
N ASP A 68 9.00 12.53 4.58
CA ASP A 68 9.22 11.56 5.66
C ASP A 68 8.64 10.15 5.41
N GLN A 69 8.27 9.82 4.15
CA GLN A 69 7.96 8.45 3.78
C GLN A 69 9.23 7.59 3.79
N ILE A 70 9.22 6.52 4.59
CA ILE A 70 10.35 5.60 4.77
C ILE A 70 10.12 4.22 4.16
N GLY A 71 8.86 3.86 3.86
CA GLY A 71 8.55 2.59 3.26
C GLY A 71 7.19 2.56 2.58
N TYR A 72 6.98 1.56 1.72
CA TYR A 72 5.66 1.24 1.18
C TYR A 72 5.57 -0.23 0.77
N VAL A 73 4.35 -0.76 0.80
CA VAL A 73 3.97 -2.06 0.22
C VAL A 73 2.67 -1.85 -0.54
N ILE A 74 2.63 -2.26 -1.79
CA ILE A 74 1.48 -2.08 -2.68
C ILE A 74 1.14 -3.41 -3.35
N LYS A 75 -0.14 -3.78 -3.33
CA LYS A 75 -0.69 -4.93 -4.03
C LYS A 75 -1.78 -4.47 -4.99
N LEU A 76 -1.67 -4.92 -6.24
CA LEU A 76 -2.67 -4.73 -7.27
C LEU A 76 -3.53 -5.97 -7.38
N GLU A 77 -4.84 -5.78 -7.49
CA GLU A 77 -5.81 -6.86 -7.66
C GLU A 77 -6.82 -6.50 -8.75
N LYS A 78 -7.33 -7.52 -9.43
CA LYS A 78 -8.48 -7.41 -10.33
C LYS A 78 -9.69 -7.96 -9.59
N GLY A 79 -10.63 -7.09 -9.27
CA GLY A 79 -11.90 -7.47 -8.66
C GLY A 79 -12.88 -8.07 -9.67
N ASN A 80 -14.10 -8.33 -9.23
CA ASN A 80 -15.21 -8.68 -10.10
C ASN A 80 -15.56 -7.49 -11.00
N ASN A 81 -16.17 -7.75 -12.18
CA ASN A 81 -16.60 -6.70 -13.13
C ASN A 81 -15.46 -5.83 -13.68
N ASP A 82 -14.27 -6.41 -13.87
CA ASP A 82 -13.08 -5.73 -14.39
C ASP A 82 -12.62 -4.48 -13.59
N ASN A 83 -13.10 -4.34 -12.37
CA ASN A 83 -12.64 -3.30 -11.46
C ASN A 83 -11.24 -3.61 -10.93
N TYR A 84 -10.36 -2.63 -11.00
CA TYR A 84 -8.99 -2.73 -10.51
C TYR A 84 -8.86 -2.07 -9.16
N HIS A 85 -8.26 -2.78 -8.20
CA HIS A 85 -8.04 -2.33 -6.83
C HIS A 85 -6.56 -2.32 -6.50
N VAL A 86 -6.18 -1.36 -5.69
CA VAL A 86 -4.85 -1.23 -5.13
C VAL A 86 -4.94 -1.17 -3.62
N HIS A 87 -4.35 -2.12 -2.95
CA HIS A 87 -4.14 -2.05 -1.51
C HIS A 87 -2.76 -1.47 -1.26
N ALA A 88 -2.71 -0.28 -0.69
CA ALA A 88 -1.48 0.44 -0.46
C ALA A 88 -1.22 0.64 1.03
N LEU A 89 -0.03 0.27 1.47
CA LEU A 89 0.51 0.55 2.79
C LEU A 89 1.67 1.51 2.63
N PHE A 90 1.61 2.66 3.28
CA PHE A 90 2.68 3.64 3.36
C PHE A 90 3.17 3.74 4.80
N LEU A 91 4.47 3.82 4.97
CA LEU A 91 5.14 3.94 6.26
C LEU A 91 5.90 5.26 6.29
N PHE A 92 5.64 6.06 7.31
CA PHE A 92 6.25 7.37 7.51
C PHE A 92 6.98 7.43 8.86
N ARG A 93 7.90 8.40 9.01
CA ARG A 93 8.46 8.74 10.31
C ARG A 93 7.33 9.15 11.25
N GLY A 94 7.17 8.43 12.36
CA GLY A 94 6.00 8.57 13.21
C GLY A 94 5.93 9.90 13.94
N HIS A 95 7.08 10.48 14.27
CA HIS A 95 7.15 11.79 14.93
C HIS A 95 6.74 12.96 14.02
N GLU A 96 6.82 12.77 12.69
CA GLU A 96 6.45 13.78 11.68
C GLU A 96 4.97 13.70 11.26
N VAL A 97 4.25 12.65 11.67
CA VAL A 97 2.84 12.46 11.34
C VAL A 97 1.96 12.62 12.57
N LYS A 98 1.45 13.83 12.79
CA LYS A 98 0.58 14.16 13.94
C LYS A 98 -0.79 13.46 13.87
N ASN A 99 -1.34 13.29 12.66
CA ASN A 99 -2.65 12.66 12.43
C ASN A 99 -2.60 11.73 11.24
N HIS A 100 -2.58 10.44 11.51
CA HIS A 100 -2.51 9.40 10.49
C HIS A 100 -3.78 9.31 9.61
N LYS A 101 -4.97 9.63 10.17
CA LYS A 101 -6.22 9.66 9.43
C LYS A 101 -6.21 10.79 8.39
N TYR A 102 -5.74 11.97 8.80
CA TYR A 102 -5.59 13.12 7.90
C TYR A 102 -4.50 12.87 6.84
N LYS A 103 -3.39 12.23 7.22
CA LYS A 103 -2.33 11.86 6.27
C LYS A 103 -2.84 10.90 5.20
N ALA A 104 -3.64 9.91 5.59
CA ALA A 104 -4.31 9.00 4.66
C ALA A 104 -5.25 9.76 3.71
N GLU A 105 -6.01 10.71 4.23
CA GLU A 105 -6.90 11.58 3.46
C GLU A 105 -6.14 12.40 2.41
N GLN A 106 -5.03 13.03 2.78
CA GLN A 106 -4.18 13.78 1.84
C GLN A 106 -3.68 12.90 0.67
N ILE A 107 -3.23 11.68 0.96
CA ILE A 107 -2.75 10.75 -0.07
C ILE A 107 -3.92 10.28 -0.95
N GLY A 108 -5.08 10.01 -0.35
CA GLY A 108 -6.28 9.61 -1.08
C GLY A 108 -6.78 10.69 -2.04
N ARG A 109 -6.87 11.94 -1.58
CA ARG A 109 -7.20 13.09 -2.45
C ARG A 109 -6.18 13.28 -3.55
N TYR A 110 -4.90 13.15 -3.24
CA TYR A 110 -3.84 13.24 -4.24
C TYR A 110 -3.98 12.17 -5.33
N TRP A 111 -4.35 10.95 -4.96
CA TRP A 111 -4.70 9.91 -5.92
C TRP A 111 -5.87 10.34 -6.79
N GLN A 112 -6.98 10.74 -6.18
CA GLN A 112 -8.21 11.10 -6.88
C GLN A 112 -8.04 12.32 -7.79
N GLU A 113 -7.50 13.41 -7.27
CA GLU A 113 -7.50 14.71 -7.97
C GLU A 113 -6.33 14.83 -8.94
N ILE A 114 -5.13 14.42 -8.52
CA ILE A 114 -3.90 14.71 -9.26
C ILE A 114 -3.45 13.53 -10.12
N ILE A 115 -3.44 12.31 -9.55
CA ILE A 115 -2.96 11.15 -10.28
C ILE A 115 -3.95 10.69 -11.33
N THR A 116 -5.22 10.55 -10.95
CA THR A 116 -6.29 10.01 -11.79
C THR A 116 -7.19 11.08 -12.40
N LYS A 117 -6.99 12.35 -12.08
CA LYS A 117 -7.73 13.50 -12.61
C LYS A 117 -9.25 13.41 -12.41
N GLY A 118 -9.67 12.97 -11.24
CA GLY A 118 -11.07 12.85 -10.85
C GLY A 118 -11.69 11.46 -11.06
N ASP A 119 -11.08 10.57 -11.86
CA ASP A 119 -11.62 9.24 -12.13
C ASP A 119 -11.31 8.21 -11.02
N GLY A 120 -10.44 8.55 -10.08
CA GLY A 120 -10.03 7.67 -8.97
C GLY A 120 -10.95 7.76 -7.78
N LEU A 121 -11.03 6.65 -7.07
CA LEU A 121 -11.68 6.53 -5.76
C LEU A 121 -10.66 6.05 -4.75
N TYR A 122 -10.87 6.39 -3.49
CA TYR A 122 -10.06 5.86 -2.39
C TYR A 122 -10.92 5.57 -1.16
N HIS A 123 -10.47 4.60 -0.38
CA HIS A 123 -10.98 4.32 0.94
C HIS A 123 -9.87 4.47 1.97
N ASN A 124 -10.13 5.34 2.98
CA ASN A 124 -9.21 5.59 4.08
C ASN A 124 -9.40 4.51 5.16
N CYS A 125 -8.55 3.48 5.15
CA CYS A 125 -8.63 2.40 6.12
C CYS A 125 -8.26 2.85 7.55
N ASN A 126 -7.56 3.97 7.71
CA ASN A 126 -7.16 4.49 9.02
C ASN A 126 -8.31 5.10 9.83
N THR A 127 -9.49 5.27 9.23
CA THR A 127 -10.70 5.72 9.94
C THR A 127 -11.44 4.59 10.65
N LYS A 128 -11.15 3.33 10.30
CA LYS A 128 -11.76 2.16 10.94
C LYS A 128 -11.04 1.80 12.23
N GLU A 129 -11.79 1.39 13.22
CA GLU A 129 -11.26 0.73 14.40
C GLU A 129 -11.03 -0.75 14.09
N TYR A 130 -9.89 -1.27 14.49
CA TYR A 130 -9.54 -2.68 14.38
C TYR A 130 -9.34 -3.24 15.78
N ASP A 131 -9.73 -4.49 16.01
CA ASP A 131 -9.58 -5.19 17.30
C ASP A 131 -8.13 -5.18 17.83
N LYS A 132 -7.17 -5.10 16.91
CA LYS A 132 -5.76 -4.89 17.22
C LYS A 132 -5.29 -3.63 16.51
N ASN A 133 -4.72 -2.70 17.27
CA ASN A 133 -4.18 -1.46 16.72
C ASN A 133 -2.95 -1.79 15.87
N CYS A 134 -3.15 -1.88 14.54
CA CYS A 134 -2.09 -2.15 13.57
C CYS A 134 -1.99 -1.07 12.48
N LEU A 135 -2.75 0.02 12.62
CA LEU A 135 -2.66 1.22 11.79
C LEU A 135 -2.45 2.45 12.68
N GLY A 136 -1.91 3.51 12.12
CA GLY A 136 -1.54 4.70 12.89
C GLY A 136 -0.13 4.61 13.46
N ALA A 137 0.09 5.16 14.64
CA ALA A 137 1.43 5.18 15.26
C ALA A 137 1.76 3.82 15.90
N ILE A 138 2.90 3.25 15.52
CA ILE A 138 3.45 2.03 16.09
C ILE A 138 4.86 2.33 16.59
N GLU A 139 5.11 2.03 17.87
CA GLU A 139 6.45 2.15 18.48
C GLU A 139 7.29 0.89 18.14
N ARG A 140 8.59 1.08 18.01
CA ARG A 140 9.54 -0.02 17.71
C ARG A 140 9.48 -1.16 18.72
N ASN A 141 9.27 -0.84 19.99
CA ASN A 141 9.21 -1.79 21.09
C ASN A 141 7.81 -2.37 21.33
N ASP A 142 6.80 -1.96 20.56
CA ASP A 142 5.46 -2.54 20.59
C ASP A 142 5.44 -3.78 19.68
N GLU A 143 5.84 -4.93 20.25
CA GLU A 143 5.88 -6.20 19.52
C GLU A 143 4.49 -6.67 19.10
N ASP A 144 3.47 -6.43 19.92
CA ASP A 144 2.09 -6.86 19.62
C ASP A 144 1.53 -6.10 18.42
N ALA A 145 1.66 -4.78 18.39
CA ALA A 145 1.24 -3.97 17.25
C ALA A 145 2.05 -4.30 15.98
N THR A 146 3.36 -4.51 16.13
CA THR A 146 4.25 -4.91 15.02
C THR A 146 3.87 -6.27 14.46
N ASN A 147 3.61 -7.26 15.29
CA ASN A 147 3.18 -8.60 14.88
C ASN A 147 1.77 -8.55 14.25
N ALA A 148 0.86 -7.76 14.81
CA ALA A 148 -0.47 -7.54 14.23
C ALA A 148 -0.37 -6.91 12.85
N LEU A 149 0.49 -5.89 12.65
CA LEU A 149 0.75 -5.28 11.35
C LEU A 149 1.28 -6.29 10.33
N LYS A 150 2.29 -7.08 10.70
CA LYS A 150 2.87 -8.12 9.82
C LYS A 150 1.84 -9.19 9.45
N LYS A 151 1.06 -9.66 10.40
CA LYS A 151 0.06 -10.73 10.20
C LYS A 151 -1.16 -10.24 9.43
N ASN A 152 -1.76 -9.16 9.86
CA ASN A 152 -3.08 -8.73 9.37
C ASN A 152 -2.97 -7.87 8.10
N VAL A 153 -2.01 -6.98 8.02
CA VAL A 153 -1.87 -6.05 6.89
C VAL A 153 -0.94 -6.63 5.84
N ALA A 154 0.31 -6.91 6.18
CA ALA A 154 1.26 -7.46 5.22
C ALA A 154 0.84 -8.86 4.74
N GLY A 155 0.28 -9.69 5.63
CA GLY A 155 -0.26 -11.01 5.29
C GLY A 155 -1.43 -10.93 4.30
N TYR A 156 -2.34 -9.96 4.48
CA TYR A 156 -3.44 -9.74 3.54
C TYR A 156 -2.93 -9.30 2.16
N LEU A 157 -2.01 -8.33 2.11
CA LEU A 157 -1.44 -7.80 0.86
C LEU A 157 -0.65 -8.84 0.04
N CYS A 158 -0.29 -9.97 0.66
CA CYS A 158 0.54 -10.97 0.00
C CYS A 158 -0.24 -12.11 -0.66
N LYS A 159 -1.54 -12.24 -0.37
CA LYS A 159 -2.39 -13.33 -0.88
C LYS A 159 -2.48 -13.32 -2.40
N ASP A 160 -2.49 -14.50 -3.02
CA ASP A 160 -2.60 -14.70 -4.47
C ASP A 160 -4.06 -14.66 -5.00
N LYS A 161 -5.00 -14.16 -4.23
CA LYS A 161 -6.38 -13.98 -4.69
C LYS A 161 -6.44 -12.81 -5.67
N GLN A 162 -7.26 -12.92 -6.71
CA GLN A 162 -7.54 -11.85 -7.68
C GLN A 162 -6.30 -11.35 -8.46
N SER A 163 -5.49 -12.30 -8.93
CA SER A 163 -4.32 -12.01 -9.77
C SER A 163 -4.75 -11.33 -11.07
N ILE A 164 -4.03 -10.29 -11.48
CA ILE A 164 -4.23 -9.62 -12.77
C ILE A 164 -3.65 -10.52 -13.86
N LYS A 165 -4.51 -11.21 -14.59
CA LYS A 165 -4.11 -11.89 -15.83
C LYS A 165 -4.13 -10.86 -16.96
N ASN A 166 -3.11 -10.84 -17.81
CA ASN A 166 -3.10 -10.00 -19.00
C ASN A 166 -4.30 -10.36 -19.88
N SER A 167 -5.30 -9.50 -19.91
CA SER A 167 -6.55 -9.76 -20.65
C SER A 167 -6.51 -9.31 -22.10
N ASN A 168 -5.49 -8.58 -22.54
CA ASN A 168 -5.48 -7.90 -23.85
C ASN A 168 -4.20 -8.14 -24.66
N GLY A 169 -3.64 -9.34 -24.71
CA GLY A 169 -2.55 -9.66 -25.67
C GLY A 169 -1.28 -8.80 -25.59
N SER A 170 -1.16 -7.88 -24.65
CA SER A 170 0.09 -7.14 -24.43
C SER A 170 1.04 -7.99 -23.60
N ASP A 171 2.24 -8.25 -24.13
CA ASP A 171 3.32 -9.00 -23.46
C ASP A 171 3.87 -8.33 -22.18
N LYS A 172 3.34 -7.19 -21.79
CA LYS A 172 3.80 -6.43 -20.61
C LYS A 172 3.21 -7.01 -19.33
N LYS A 173 3.98 -7.88 -18.68
CA LYS A 173 3.65 -8.43 -17.37
C LYS A 173 3.55 -7.32 -16.32
N ILE A 174 2.35 -7.08 -15.79
CA ILE A 174 2.11 -6.11 -14.73
C ILE A 174 2.65 -6.65 -13.41
N ARG A 175 3.48 -5.84 -12.73
CA ARG A 175 4.01 -6.20 -11.42
C ARG A 175 2.95 -5.97 -10.35
N GLU A 176 2.25 -7.03 -9.94
CA GLU A 176 1.14 -6.99 -8.97
C GLU A 176 1.56 -6.60 -7.55
N PHE A 177 2.79 -6.91 -7.15
CA PHE A 177 3.31 -6.61 -5.82
C PHE A 177 4.54 -5.73 -5.94
N ARG A 178 4.52 -4.60 -5.23
CA ARG A 178 5.60 -3.61 -5.22
C ARG A 178 5.89 -3.24 -3.78
N CYS A 179 7.15 -3.07 -3.44
CA CYS A 179 7.58 -2.57 -2.16
C CYS A 179 8.85 -1.72 -2.31
N SER A 180 9.10 -0.90 -1.30
CA SER A 180 10.35 -0.13 -1.23
C SER A 180 11.55 -1.07 -1.13
N VAL A 181 12.69 -0.58 -1.64
CA VAL A 181 13.97 -1.26 -1.48
C VAL A 181 14.42 -1.08 -0.02
N ILE A 182 14.82 -2.17 0.61
CA ILE A 182 15.37 -2.14 1.96
C ILE A 182 16.75 -1.48 1.87
N LYS A 183 16.90 -0.33 2.53
CA LYS A 183 18.23 0.24 2.74
C LYS A 183 18.94 -0.61 3.81
N LYS A 184 20.09 -1.14 3.46
CA LYS A 184 20.99 -1.81 4.41
C LYS A 184 21.60 -0.79 5.35
#